data_b04cc0e2fd8c40abad5c32da4618bf99
#
_entry.id   b04cc0e2fd8c40abad5c32da4618bf99
#
_cell.length_a   1.000
_cell.length_b   1.000
_cell.length_c   1.000
_cell.angle_alpha   90.00
_cell.angle_beta   90.00
_cell.angle_gamma   90.00
#
_symmetry.space_group_name_H-M   'P 1'
#
loop_
_entity.id
_entity.type
_entity.pdbx_description
1 polymer ?
#
loop_
_entity_poly.entity_id
_entity_poly.type
_entity_poly.pdbx_seq_one_letter_code
_entity_poly.pdbx_strand_id
1 'polypeptide(L)'
;DKAGYIATNNHVVEGASEIIVSLPDGRTVKGKVLGADAVTDLAVVKIDADNLTVATFGDSDTLQVGEPAIAIGNPLGLEFRGSVTAGVISALNRSIEVGERKFNLIQTDAAINPGNSGGALVNADGEVVGINSAKVAVSGVEGIGFAIPINTAKPILQELAERGRIARPYLGASLMDQEIADRYGFEINLHGGIFLVKVVPGSPAAKADIRPGDIILSFNGNKVKTALDLRT
;
A
#
# COMPACT_ATOMS: atom_id res chain seq x y z
N ASP A 1 -5.53 17.38 -4.81
CA ASP A 1 -5.02 18.76 -5.10
C ASP A 1 -6.10 19.59 -5.79
N LYS A 2 -5.79 20.86 -6.10
CA LYS A 2 -6.74 21.79 -6.77
C LYS A 2 -7.11 21.35 -8.19
N ALA A 3 -6.29 20.53 -8.83
CA ALA A 3 -6.59 19.96 -10.14
C ALA A 3 -7.53 18.73 -10.06
N GLY A 4 -7.95 18.29 -8.87
CA GLY A 4 -8.90 17.20 -8.68
C GLY A 4 -8.26 15.82 -8.59
N TYR A 5 -7.00 15.70 -8.23
CA TYR A 5 -6.38 14.42 -7.92
C TYR A 5 -6.70 14.01 -6.48
N ILE A 6 -7.19 12.79 -6.31
CA ILE A 6 -7.61 12.22 -5.04
C ILE A 6 -6.83 10.94 -4.79
N ALA A 7 -6.15 10.88 -3.64
CA ALA A 7 -5.50 9.67 -3.15
C ALA A 7 -6.51 8.78 -2.43
N THR A 8 -6.42 7.47 -2.66
CA THR A 8 -7.24 6.47 -1.97
C THR A 8 -6.53 5.11 -1.98
N ASN A 9 -7.14 4.06 -1.44
CA ASN A 9 -6.62 2.70 -1.55
C ASN A 9 -7.04 2.02 -2.86
N ASN A 10 -6.20 1.08 -3.35
CA ASN A 10 -6.52 0.24 -4.49
C ASN A 10 -7.79 -0.58 -4.24
N HIS A 11 -7.91 -1.23 -3.07
CA HIS A 11 -9.07 -2.07 -2.78
C HIS A 11 -10.41 -1.32 -2.71
N VAL A 12 -10.36 0.03 -2.57
CA VAL A 12 -11.58 0.88 -2.59
C VAL A 12 -12.12 1.05 -4.01
N VAL A 13 -11.23 1.07 -5.01
CA VAL A 13 -11.59 1.30 -6.43
C VAL A 13 -11.52 0.04 -7.29
N GLU A 14 -10.95 -1.04 -6.77
CA GLU A 14 -10.76 -2.30 -7.49
C GLU A 14 -12.10 -2.92 -7.91
N GLY A 15 -12.24 -3.26 -9.19
CA GLY A 15 -13.45 -3.88 -9.74
C GLY A 15 -14.66 -2.94 -9.88
N ALA A 16 -14.52 -1.65 -9.52
CA ALA A 16 -15.61 -0.71 -9.66
C ALA A 16 -15.89 -0.39 -11.15
N SER A 17 -17.16 -0.50 -11.56
CA SER A 17 -17.59 -0.12 -12.91
C SER A 17 -17.74 1.40 -13.07
N GLU A 18 -17.99 2.11 -11.98
CA GLU A 18 -18.13 3.57 -11.93
C GLU A 18 -17.65 4.08 -10.57
N ILE A 19 -16.96 5.22 -10.58
CA ILE A 19 -16.54 5.93 -9.36
C ILE A 19 -17.36 7.23 -9.27
N ILE A 20 -18.03 7.41 -8.14
CA ILE A 20 -18.75 8.64 -7.83
C ILE A 20 -18.09 9.28 -6.60
N VAL A 21 -17.73 10.55 -6.72
CA VAL A 21 -17.12 11.34 -5.64
C VAL A 21 -18.13 12.36 -5.15
N SER A 22 -18.49 12.28 -3.87
CA SER A 22 -19.32 13.27 -3.19
C SER A 22 -18.46 14.30 -2.48
N LEU A 23 -18.59 15.54 -2.85
CA LEU A 23 -17.84 16.65 -2.28
C LEU A 23 -18.51 17.20 -1.01
N PRO A 24 -17.76 17.88 -0.10
CA PRO A 24 -18.34 18.44 1.14
C PRO A 24 -19.45 19.44 0.92
N ASP A 25 -19.44 20.16 -0.20
CA ASP A 25 -20.44 21.14 -0.59
C ASP A 25 -21.73 20.52 -1.17
N GLY A 26 -21.83 19.18 -1.21
CA GLY A 26 -22.97 18.43 -1.70
C GLY A 26 -22.94 18.09 -3.19
N ARG A 27 -21.98 18.62 -3.97
CA ARG A 27 -21.78 18.19 -5.36
C ARG A 27 -21.39 16.73 -5.45
N THR A 28 -21.84 16.06 -6.50
CA THR A 28 -21.47 14.70 -6.85
C THR A 28 -20.85 14.71 -8.24
N VAL A 29 -19.66 14.18 -8.40
CA VAL A 29 -18.94 14.18 -9.67
C VAL A 29 -18.41 12.79 -9.99
N LYS A 30 -18.33 12.46 -11.28
CA LYS A 30 -17.72 11.21 -11.72
C LYS A 30 -16.21 11.29 -11.56
N GLY A 31 -15.65 10.22 -11.00
CA GLY A 31 -14.21 10.03 -10.88
C GLY A 31 -13.71 9.05 -11.92
N LYS A 32 -12.48 9.26 -12.36
CA LYS A 32 -11.74 8.34 -13.23
C LYS A 32 -10.50 7.83 -12.48
N VAL A 33 -10.37 6.52 -12.34
CA VAL A 33 -9.12 5.92 -11.83
C VAL A 33 -8.02 6.20 -12.85
N LEU A 34 -7.00 6.95 -12.47
CA LEU A 34 -5.82 7.21 -13.29
C LEU A 34 -4.81 6.08 -13.19
N GLY A 35 -4.62 5.57 -12.00
CA GLY A 35 -3.74 4.46 -11.73
C GLY A 35 -4.04 3.85 -10.36
N ALA A 36 -3.75 2.56 -10.25
CA ALA A 36 -3.92 1.80 -9.02
C ALA A 36 -2.80 0.76 -8.91
N ASP A 37 -2.34 0.53 -7.69
CA ASP A 37 -1.29 -0.41 -7.40
C ASP A 37 -1.68 -1.34 -6.25
N ALA A 38 -1.98 -2.57 -6.61
CA ALA A 38 -2.39 -3.58 -5.65
C ALA A 38 -1.27 -3.99 -4.68
N VAL A 39 0.00 -3.73 -4.98
CA VAL A 39 1.14 -4.07 -4.09
C VAL A 39 1.23 -3.12 -2.92
N THR A 40 1.06 -1.82 -3.14
CA THR A 40 1.07 -0.79 -2.09
C THR A 40 -0.31 -0.47 -1.56
N ASP A 41 -1.36 -1.02 -2.20
CA ASP A 41 -2.76 -0.73 -1.90
C ASP A 41 -3.11 0.76 -2.06
N LEU A 42 -2.48 1.45 -3.01
CA LEU A 42 -2.72 2.85 -3.33
C LEU A 42 -3.37 3.02 -4.70
N ALA A 43 -4.18 4.05 -4.84
CA ALA A 43 -4.78 4.46 -6.11
C ALA A 43 -4.95 5.97 -6.19
N VAL A 44 -5.01 6.48 -7.42
CA VAL A 44 -5.31 7.88 -7.73
C VAL A 44 -6.56 7.95 -8.58
N VAL A 45 -7.52 8.73 -8.10
CA VAL A 45 -8.76 9.07 -8.81
C VAL A 45 -8.69 10.53 -9.23
N LYS A 46 -9.09 10.82 -10.46
CA LYS A 46 -9.20 12.18 -11.01
C LYS A 46 -10.68 12.56 -11.13
N ILE A 47 -11.00 13.74 -10.64
CA ILE A 47 -12.30 14.39 -10.86
C ILE A 47 -12.12 15.70 -11.63
N ASP A 48 -13.15 16.14 -12.30
CA ASP A 48 -13.22 17.44 -12.95
C ASP A 48 -14.21 18.30 -12.18
N ALA A 49 -13.67 19.17 -11.31
CA ALA A 49 -14.44 20.07 -10.47
C ALA A 49 -13.59 21.26 -10.03
N ASP A 50 -14.24 22.43 -9.94
CA ASP A 50 -13.63 23.66 -9.46
C ASP A 50 -13.83 23.85 -7.95
N ASN A 51 -13.08 24.80 -7.37
CA ASN A 51 -13.19 25.22 -5.97
C ASN A 51 -12.99 24.06 -4.97
N LEU A 52 -12.00 23.20 -5.23
CA LEU A 52 -11.65 22.09 -4.37
C LEU A 52 -10.82 22.55 -3.17
N THR A 53 -11.20 22.09 -1.97
CA THR A 53 -10.38 22.20 -0.77
C THR A 53 -9.34 21.09 -0.77
N VAL A 54 -8.09 21.46 -0.55
CA VAL A 54 -6.94 20.53 -0.64
C VAL A 54 -6.42 20.22 0.75
N ALA A 55 -6.17 18.95 1.02
CA ALA A 55 -5.48 18.51 2.23
C ALA A 55 -3.97 18.83 2.13
N THR A 56 -3.38 19.28 3.23
CA THR A 56 -1.94 19.48 3.36
C THR A 56 -1.29 18.17 3.78
N PHE A 57 -0.23 17.77 3.10
CA PHE A 57 0.58 16.62 3.51
C PHE A 57 1.65 17.05 4.50
N GLY A 58 1.66 16.36 5.65
CA GLY A 58 2.70 16.48 6.65
C GLY A 58 3.94 15.65 6.32
N ASP A 59 4.71 15.32 7.36
CA ASP A 59 5.92 14.52 7.30
C ASP A 59 5.78 13.31 8.26
N SER A 60 5.60 12.11 7.70
CA SER A 60 5.43 10.90 8.50
C SER A 60 6.72 10.39 9.16
N ASP A 61 7.89 10.89 8.73
CA ASP A 61 9.18 10.46 9.30
C ASP A 61 9.49 11.20 10.62
N THR A 62 8.79 12.32 10.89
CA THR A 62 8.93 13.08 12.14
C THR A 62 7.98 12.62 13.25
N LEU A 63 7.03 11.73 12.95
CA LEU A 63 6.05 11.24 13.91
C LEU A 63 6.70 10.55 15.11
N GLN A 64 6.08 10.71 16.27
CA GLN A 64 6.47 10.03 17.50
C GLN A 64 5.30 9.23 18.07
N VAL A 65 5.63 8.11 18.71
CA VAL A 65 4.64 7.29 19.42
C VAL A 65 4.03 8.11 20.56
N GLY A 66 2.70 8.07 20.66
CA GLY A 66 1.93 8.85 21.63
C GLY A 66 1.36 10.17 21.09
N GLU A 67 1.78 10.63 19.90
CA GLU A 67 1.19 11.81 19.25
C GLU A 67 -0.27 11.57 18.86
N PRO A 68 -1.13 12.62 18.88
CA PRO A 68 -2.51 12.51 18.43
C PRO A 68 -2.61 12.03 16.98
N ALA A 69 -3.51 11.10 16.73
CA ALA A 69 -3.83 10.57 15.42
C ALA A 69 -5.36 10.63 15.22
N ILE A 70 -5.78 11.29 14.15
CA ILE A 70 -7.18 11.48 13.79
C ILE A 70 -7.44 10.83 12.44
N ALA A 71 -8.27 9.78 12.43
CA ALA A 71 -8.67 9.13 11.18
C ALA A 71 -9.99 9.71 10.68
N ILE A 72 -10.01 10.08 9.40
CA ILE A 72 -11.16 10.71 8.73
C ILE A 72 -11.61 9.82 7.59
N GLY A 73 -12.92 9.57 7.46
CA GLY A 73 -13.47 8.78 6.37
C GLY A 73 -14.99 8.66 6.43
N ASN A 74 -15.54 7.72 5.66
CA ASN A 74 -16.98 7.47 5.53
C ASN A 74 -17.31 6.01 5.91
N PRO A 75 -17.20 5.61 7.19
CA PRO A 75 -17.56 4.24 7.57
C PRO A 75 -19.03 3.97 7.29
N LEU A 76 -19.33 2.76 6.76
CA LEU A 76 -20.68 2.25 6.57
C LEU A 76 -21.58 3.00 5.54
N GLY A 77 -21.05 3.94 4.77
CA GLY A 77 -21.78 4.61 3.69
C GLY A 77 -21.96 6.12 3.86
N LEU A 78 -22.72 6.72 2.95
CA LEU A 78 -22.89 8.18 2.85
C LEU A 78 -23.59 8.81 4.08
N GLU A 79 -24.34 8.03 4.85
CA GLU A 79 -25.02 8.47 6.07
C GLU A 79 -24.04 8.86 7.17
N PHE A 80 -22.85 8.25 7.16
CA PHE A 80 -21.77 8.52 8.13
C PHE A 80 -20.62 9.32 7.52
N ARG A 81 -20.92 10.11 6.49
CA ARG A 81 -19.97 10.96 5.80
C ARG A 81 -19.25 11.91 6.75
N GLY A 82 -17.91 11.94 6.66
CA GLY A 82 -17.07 12.78 7.49
C GLY A 82 -16.94 12.27 8.92
N SER A 83 -17.12 10.97 9.16
CA SER A 83 -16.85 10.39 10.47
C SER A 83 -15.38 10.56 10.85
N VAL A 84 -15.16 10.96 12.07
CA VAL A 84 -13.83 11.19 12.66
C VAL A 84 -13.66 10.26 13.85
N THR A 85 -12.57 9.52 13.85
CA THR A 85 -12.13 8.74 15.02
C THR A 85 -10.78 9.28 15.47
N ALA A 86 -10.56 9.34 16.79
CA ALA A 86 -9.34 9.87 17.37
C ALA A 86 -8.67 8.83 18.26
N GLY A 87 -7.36 8.86 18.26
CA GLY A 87 -6.47 8.04 19.05
C GLY A 87 -5.07 8.62 19.04
N VAL A 88 -4.07 7.76 19.15
CA VAL A 88 -2.66 8.12 19.12
C VAL A 88 -1.89 7.28 18.09
N ILE A 89 -0.71 7.72 17.73
CA ILE A 89 0.28 6.89 17.05
C ILE A 89 0.75 5.83 18.05
N SER A 90 0.32 4.59 17.86
CA SER A 90 0.63 3.48 18.77
C SER A 90 1.99 2.86 18.49
N ALA A 91 2.41 2.84 17.21
CA ALA A 91 3.73 2.39 16.79
C ALA A 91 4.07 2.90 15.38
N LEU A 92 5.35 2.93 15.07
CA LEU A 92 5.90 3.29 13.77
C LEU A 92 6.64 2.10 13.16
N ASN A 93 6.78 2.12 11.83
CA ASN A 93 7.53 1.10 11.09
C ASN A 93 7.07 -0.34 11.36
N ARG A 94 5.76 -0.53 11.57
CA ARG A 94 5.19 -1.87 11.74
C ARG A 94 5.26 -2.64 10.42
N SER A 95 6.16 -3.61 10.39
CA SER A 95 6.33 -4.52 9.27
C SER A 95 5.26 -5.61 9.34
N ILE A 96 4.27 -5.55 8.45
CA ILE A 96 3.15 -6.48 8.42
C ILE A 96 3.14 -7.21 7.09
N GLU A 97 3.09 -8.52 7.14
CA GLU A 97 2.99 -9.38 5.97
C GLU A 97 1.52 -9.71 5.69
N VAL A 98 1.07 -9.39 4.48
CA VAL A 98 -0.25 -9.74 3.98
C VAL A 98 -0.08 -10.54 2.68
N GLY A 99 -0.22 -11.85 2.77
CA GLY A 99 0.16 -12.76 1.70
C GLY A 99 1.67 -12.71 1.44
N GLU A 100 2.06 -12.47 0.20
CA GLU A 100 3.48 -12.32 -0.20
C GLU A 100 4.00 -10.87 -0.12
N ARG A 101 3.28 -9.98 0.58
CA ARG A 101 3.58 -8.55 0.63
C ARG A 101 3.94 -8.12 2.02
N LYS A 102 4.96 -7.27 2.11
CA LYS A 102 5.39 -6.66 3.35
C LYS A 102 5.10 -5.16 3.32
N PHE A 103 4.35 -4.70 4.32
CA PHE A 103 4.00 -3.29 4.48
C PHE A 103 4.71 -2.74 5.70
N ASN A 104 5.30 -1.55 5.59
CA ASN A 104 5.75 -0.78 6.73
C ASN A 104 4.69 0.29 7.02
N LEU A 105 4.00 0.16 8.13
CA LEU A 105 2.81 0.94 8.43
C LEU A 105 2.95 1.73 9.73
N ILE A 106 2.17 2.81 9.82
CA ILE A 106 1.85 3.49 11.07
C ILE A 106 0.76 2.67 11.75
N GLN A 107 0.93 2.35 13.03
CA GLN A 107 -0.11 1.76 13.86
C GLN A 107 -0.77 2.85 14.70
N THR A 108 -2.10 2.82 14.81
CA THR A 108 -2.90 3.71 15.65
C THR A 108 -4.00 2.93 16.36
N ASP A 109 -4.45 3.43 17.50
CA ASP A 109 -5.65 2.94 18.19
C ASP A 109 -6.92 3.74 17.81
N ALA A 110 -6.78 4.79 16.99
CA ALA A 110 -7.93 5.38 16.31
C ALA A 110 -8.64 4.30 15.49
N ALA A 111 -9.96 4.19 15.60
CA ALA A 111 -10.73 3.12 14.96
C ALA A 111 -10.62 3.20 13.44
N ILE A 112 -9.96 2.20 12.83
CA ILE A 112 -9.89 2.01 11.38
C ILE A 112 -10.79 0.84 11.02
N ASN A 113 -11.82 1.13 10.23
CA ASN A 113 -12.87 0.19 9.83
C ASN A 113 -13.11 0.26 8.32
N PRO A 114 -13.77 -0.75 7.72
CA PRO A 114 -14.28 -0.62 6.36
C PRO A 114 -15.11 0.66 6.21
N GLY A 115 -14.69 1.53 5.26
CA GLY A 115 -15.32 2.83 4.99
C GLY A 115 -14.45 4.04 5.34
N ASN A 116 -13.49 3.95 6.28
CA ASN A 116 -12.46 4.99 6.38
C ASN A 116 -11.14 4.62 5.68
N SER A 117 -11.05 3.42 5.07
CA SER A 117 -9.98 3.05 4.15
C SER A 117 -9.87 4.05 2.99
N GLY A 118 -8.66 4.44 2.66
CA GLY A 118 -8.37 5.46 1.63
C GLY A 118 -8.53 6.88 2.13
N GLY A 119 -9.15 7.09 3.32
CA GLY A 119 -9.22 8.36 4.00
C GLY A 119 -7.90 8.74 4.69
N ALA A 120 -7.87 9.93 5.25
CA ALA A 120 -6.68 10.50 5.86
C ALA A 120 -6.49 10.06 7.32
N LEU A 121 -5.24 9.78 7.70
CA LEU A 121 -4.77 9.89 9.08
C LEU A 121 -4.07 11.25 9.19
N VAL A 122 -4.56 12.11 10.09
CA VAL A 122 -4.01 13.45 10.28
C VAL A 122 -3.43 13.63 11.68
N ASN A 123 -2.43 14.50 11.79
CA ASN A 123 -1.82 14.91 13.04
C ASN A 123 -2.64 16.03 13.72
N ALA A 124 -2.15 16.55 14.86
CA ALA A 124 -2.79 17.64 15.61
C ALA A 124 -2.87 18.96 14.84
N ASP A 125 -2.01 19.18 13.86
CA ASP A 125 -1.99 20.37 13.01
C ASP A 125 -2.91 20.26 11.79
N GLY A 126 -3.62 19.11 11.65
CA GLY A 126 -4.53 18.85 10.52
C GLY A 126 -3.81 18.44 9.24
N GLU A 127 -2.55 18.07 9.32
CA GLU A 127 -1.78 17.59 8.17
C GLU A 127 -1.91 16.08 8.01
N VAL A 128 -2.02 15.63 6.76
CA VAL A 128 -2.11 14.20 6.44
C VAL A 128 -0.75 13.54 6.62
N VAL A 129 -0.66 12.63 7.56
CA VAL A 129 0.56 11.84 7.88
C VAL A 129 0.45 10.39 7.43
N GLY A 130 -0.75 9.94 7.04
CA GLY A 130 -0.95 8.61 6.50
C GLY A 130 -2.26 8.45 5.73
N ILE A 131 -2.39 7.35 5.01
CA ILE A 131 -3.61 6.91 4.34
C ILE A 131 -4.11 5.66 5.05
N ASN A 132 -5.31 5.72 5.63
CA ASN A 132 -5.92 4.64 6.39
C ASN A 132 -6.10 3.39 5.53
N SER A 133 -5.83 2.20 6.06
CA SER A 133 -6.06 0.93 5.37
C SER A 133 -6.63 -0.12 6.32
N ALA A 134 -7.91 -0.45 6.13
CA ALA A 134 -8.57 -1.53 6.86
C ALA A 134 -8.24 -2.94 6.30
N LYS A 135 -7.56 -3.02 5.14
CA LYS A 135 -7.16 -4.31 4.54
C LYS A 135 -6.20 -5.11 5.40
N VAL A 136 -5.44 -4.42 6.26
CA VAL A 136 -4.43 -5.01 7.15
C VAL A 136 -5.02 -5.25 8.55
N ALA A 137 -6.30 -4.90 8.79
CA ALA A 137 -6.94 -5.11 10.08
C ALA A 137 -7.02 -6.61 10.43
N VAL A 138 -6.64 -6.94 11.65
CA VAL A 138 -6.78 -8.30 12.18
C VAL A 138 -8.23 -8.46 12.65
N SER A 139 -8.97 -9.35 12.02
CA SER A 139 -10.38 -9.61 12.36
C SER A 139 -10.51 -9.99 13.85
N GLY A 140 -11.40 -9.30 14.57
CA GLY A 140 -11.66 -9.57 15.99
C GLY A 140 -10.69 -8.94 16.97
N VAL A 141 -9.76 -8.09 16.50
CA VAL A 141 -8.87 -7.29 17.36
C VAL A 141 -9.27 -5.82 17.27
N GLU A 142 -9.65 -5.25 18.42
CA GLU A 142 -9.95 -3.82 18.55
C GLU A 142 -8.70 -3.03 19.00
N GLY A 143 -8.64 -1.73 18.63
CA GLY A 143 -7.55 -0.84 19.03
C GLY A 143 -6.25 -1.03 18.26
N ILE A 144 -6.29 -1.76 17.14
CA ILE A 144 -5.15 -1.89 16.21
C ILE A 144 -5.60 -1.51 14.81
N GLY A 145 -5.33 -0.28 14.43
CA GLY A 145 -5.53 0.26 13.10
C GLY A 145 -4.21 0.55 12.40
N PHE A 146 -4.23 0.61 11.08
CA PHE A 146 -3.04 0.85 10.27
C PHE A 146 -3.25 1.92 9.22
N ALA A 147 -2.17 2.68 8.95
CA ALA A 147 -2.13 3.63 7.85
C ALA A 147 -0.81 3.53 7.09
N ILE A 148 -0.86 3.75 5.78
CA ILE A 148 0.32 3.84 4.92
C ILE A 148 0.97 5.21 5.17
N PRO A 149 2.25 5.28 5.56
CA PRO A 149 2.93 6.55 5.82
C PRO A 149 2.88 7.47 4.60
N ILE A 150 2.64 8.77 4.82
CA ILE A 150 2.47 9.71 3.72
C ILE A 150 3.75 9.88 2.89
N ASN A 151 4.94 9.82 3.51
CA ASN A 151 6.21 9.91 2.79
C ASN A 151 6.45 8.71 1.87
N THR A 152 5.96 7.52 2.26
CA THR A 152 5.94 6.35 1.38
C THR A 152 4.91 6.49 0.27
N ALA A 153 3.73 7.04 0.58
CA ALA A 153 2.64 7.17 -0.39
C ALA A 153 2.90 8.24 -1.46
N LYS A 154 3.50 9.39 -1.10
CA LYS A 154 3.73 10.53 -2.02
C LYS A 154 4.34 10.14 -3.37
N PRO A 155 5.52 9.50 -3.45
CA PRO A 155 6.16 9.17 -4.72
C PRO A 155 5.34 8.16 -5.53
N ILE A 156 4.66 7.23 -4.87
CA ILE A 156 3.80 6.22 -5.49
C ILE A 156 2.57 6.90 -6.12
N LEU A 157 1.90 7.78 -5.38
CA LEU A 157 0.73 8.52 -5.87
C LEU A 157 1.10 9.43 -7.05
N GLN A 158 2.28 10.05 -7.01
CA GLN A 158 2.78 10.85 -8.13
C GLN A 158 2.98 9.99 -9.38
N GLU A 159 3.66 8.85 -9.27
CA GLU A 159 3.88 7.96 -10.41
C GLU A 159 2.56 7.39 -10.96
N LEU A 160 1.60 7.05 -10.09
CA LEU A 160 0.26 6.61 -10.50
C LEU A 160 -0.49 7.73 -11.24
N ALA A 161 -0.39 8.97 -10.79
CA ALA A 161 -1.02 10.12 -11.44
C ALA A 161 -0.42 10.41 -12.83
N GLU A 162 0.90 10.32 -12.96
CA GLU A 162 1.64 10.65 -14.19
C GLU A 162 1.63 9.52 -15.21
N ARG A 163 1.79 8.26 -14.77
CA ARG A 163 2.03 7.10 -15.64
C ARG A 163 0.91 6.05 -15.59
N GLY A 164 -0.03 6.18 -14.65
CA GLY A 164 -1.11 5.23 -14.45
C GLY A 164 -0.71 3.89 -13.84
N ARG A 165 0.57 3.67 -13.59
CA ARG A 165 1.11 2.41 -13.04
C ARG A 165 2.46 2.64 -12.40
N ILE A 166 2.83 1.75 -11.47
CA ILE A 166 4.18 1.71 -10.91
C ILE A 166 5.05 0.79 -11.76
N ALA A 167 6.16 1.31 -12.27
CA ALA A 167 7.14 0.52 -13.00
C ALA A 167 7.98 -0.29 -12.00
N ARG A 168 7.76 -1.61 -11.95
CA ARG A 168 8.58 -2.52 -11.15
C ARG A 168 9.45 -3.37 -12.04
N PRO A 169 10.72 -3.58 -11.66
CA PRO A 169 11.55 -4.58 -12.32
C PRO A 169 10.85 -5.95 -12.28
N TYR A 170 10.88 -6.66 -13.40
CA TYR A 170 10.26 -7.96 -13.56
C TYR A 170 11.30 -8.98 -13.99
N LEU A 171 11.55 -9.97 -13.15
CA LEU A 171 12.48 -11.07 -13.47
C LEU A 171 11.80 -12.12 -14.36
N GLY A 172 10.56 -12.46 -14.06
CA GLY A 172 9.78 -13.49 -14.76
C GLY A 172 10.13 -14.90 -14.31
N ALA A 173 10.29 -15.09 -13.01
CA ALA A 173 10.52 -16.38 -12.40
C ALA A 173 9.70 -16.55 -11.14
N SER A 174 9.31 -17.80 -10.83
CA SER A 174 8.79 -18.19 -9.52
C SER A 174 9.95 -18.59 -8.64
N LEU A 175 10.03 -17.99 -7.47
CA LEU A 175 11.15 -18.10 -6.54
C LEU A 175 10.75 -18.89 -5.29
N MET A 176 11.68 -19.64 -4.74
CA MET A 176 11.53 -20.36 -3.47
C MET A 176 12.80 -20.16 -2.65
N ASP A 177 12.68 -19.57 -1.48
CA ASP A 177 13.73 -19.50 -0.50
C ASP A 177 13.60 -20.60 0.57
N GLN A 178 14.53 -20.68 1.51
CA GLN A 178 14.52 -21.73 2.53
C GLN A 178 13.26 -21.67 3.39
N GLU A 179 12.77 -20.47 3.72
CA GLU A 179 11.56 -20.32 4.55
C GLU A 179 10.33 -20.87 3.83
N ILE A 180 10.20 -20.60 2.53
CA ILE A 180 9.11 -21.15 1.71
C ILE A 180 9.27 -22.66 1.59
N ALA A 181 10.49 -23.17 1.36
CA ALA A 181 10.75 -24.60 1.28
C ALA A 181 10.35 -25.32 2.57
N ASP A 182 10.75 -24.81 3.72
CA ASP A 182 10.44 -25.37 5.04
C ASP A 182 8.93 -25.32 5.33
N ARG A 183 8.27 -24.22 4.99
CA ARG A 183 6.81 -24.02 5.17
C ARG A 183 5.98 -25.05 4.39
N TYR A 184 6.44 -25.42 3.19
CA TYR A 184 5.76 -26.40 2.33
C TYR A 184 6.30 -27.83 2.45
N GLY A 185 7.23 -28.07 3.37
CA GLY A 185 7.78 -29.38 3.65
C GLY A 185 8.71 -29.93 2.56
N PHE A 186 9.34 -29.07 1.79
CA PHE A 186 10.36 -29.48 0.83
C PHE A 186 11.70 -29.72 1.55
N GLU A 187 12.19 -30.95 1.51
CA GLU A 187 13.50 -31.33 2.06
C GLU A 187 14.64 -30.90 1.11
N ILE A 188 14.88 -29.60 1.01
CA ILE A 188 15.94 -29.02 0.19
C ILE A 188 16.77 -28.03 1.04
N ASN A 189 18.08 -28.11 0.90
CA ASN A 189 18.97 -27.13 1.50
C ASN A 189 19.47 -26.16 0.43
N LEU A 190 19.02 -24.91 0.48
CA LEU A 190 19.37 -23.88 -0.50
C LEU A 190 20.68 -23.16 -0.19
N HIS A 191 21.39 -23.53 0.92
CA HIS A 191 22.65 -22.91 1.33
C HIS A 191 22.64 -21.37 1.36
N GLY A 192 21.47 -20.81 1.66
CA GLY A 192 21.24 -19.36 1.69
C GLY A 192 21.07 -18.71 0.32
N GLY A 193 20.70 -19.47 -0.71
CA GLY A 193 20.31 -18.95 -2.02
C GLY A 193 18.80 -19.00 -2.26
N ILE A 194 18.38 -18.53 -3.42
CA ILE A 194 16.97 -18.50 -3.87
C ILE A 194 16.83 -19.42 -5.08
N PHE A 195 16.03 -20.47 -4.95
CA PHE A 195 15.79 -21.46 -5.99
C PHE A 195 14.73 -20.97 -7.00
N LEU A 196 15.00 -21.17 -8.28
CA LEU A 196 14.06 -20.87 -9.35
C LEU A 196 13.18 -22.10 -9.65
N VAL A 197 11.93 -22.02 -9.24
CA VAL A 197 10.96 -23.10 -9.45
C VAL A 197 10.49 -23.12 -10.90
N LYS A 198 10.24 -21.93 -11.47
CA LYS A 198 9.72 -21.76 -12.84
C LYS A 198 10.27 -20.49 -13.45
N VAL A 199 10.56 -20.52 -14.75
CA VAL A 199 10.92 -19.34 -15.54
C VAL A 199 9.85 -19.14 -16.63
N VAL A 200 9.34 -17.91 -16.74
CA VAL A 200 8.31 -17.56 -17.72
C VAL A 200 8.96 -17.42 -19.11
N PRO A 201 8.48 -18.12 -20.14
CA PRO A 201 8.99 -17.98 -21.48
C PRO A 201 8.98 -16.51 -21.97
N GLY A 202 10.07 -16.07 -22.61
CA GLY A 202 10.20 -14.71 -23.11
C GLY A 202 10.47 -13.63 -22.05
N SER A 203 10.51 -13.98 -20.77
CA SER A 203 10.85 -13.07 -19.67
C SER A 203 12.32 -12.62 -19.71
N PRO A 204 12.71 -11.59 -18.96
CA PRO A 204 14.11 -11.22 -18.77
C PRO A 204 14.98 -12.37 -18.26
N ALA A 205 14.51 -13.18 -17.31
CA ALA A 205 15.20 -14.38 -16.85
C ALA A 205 15.46 -15.37 -17.98
N ALA A 206 14.43 -15.70 -18.79
CA ALA A 206 14.57 -16.60 -19.92
C ALA A 206 15.55 -16.07 -20.98
N LYS A 207 15.53 -14.76 -21.25
CA LYS A 207 16.46 -14.11 -22.19
C LYS A 207 17.91 -14.10 -21.69
N ALA A 208 18.11 -14.14 -20.37
CA ALA A 208 19.41 -14.25 -19.71
C ALA A 208 19.87 -15.71 -19.54
N ASP A 209 19.19 -16.69 -20.18
CA ASP A 209 19.44 -18.14 -20.07
C ASP A 209 19.36 -18.69 -18.63
N ILE A 210 18.63 -18.00 -17.75
CA ILE A 210 18.30 -18.48 -16.41
C ILE A 210 17.20 -19.54 -16.54
N ARG A 211 17.37 -20.68 -15.85
CA ARG A 211 16.54 -21.87 -16.01
C ARG A 211 15.89 -22.29 -14.70
N PRO A 212 14.75 -23.00 -14.74
CA PRO A 212 14.25 -23.73 -13.58
C PRO A 212 15.32 -24.66 -13.01
N GLY A 213 15.52 -24.67 -11.71
CA GLY A 213 16.56 -25.42 -11.02
C GLY A 213 17.81 -24.61 -10.66
N ASP A 214 17.99 -23.42 -11.24
CA ASP A 214 19.09 -22.53 -10.85
C ASP A 214 18.87 -21.97 -9.45
N ILE A 215 19.98 -21.58 -8.80
CA ILE A 215 19.98 -20.92 -7.49
C ILE A 215 20.66 -19.56 -7.60
N ILE A 216 19.95 -18.50 -7.26
CA ILE A 216 20.48 -17.14 -7.17
C ILE A 216 21.21 -17.01 -5.82
N LEU A 217 22.51 -16.80 -5.83
CA LEU A 217 23.34 -16.66 -4.63
C LEU A 217 23.62 -15.19 -4.30
N SER A 218 23.62 -14.32 -5.32
CA SER A 218 23.88 -12.89 -5.14
C SER A 218 23.17 -12.06 -6.21
N PHE A 219 22.88 -10.81 -5.86
CA PHE A 219 22.32 -9.82 -6.77
C PHE A 219 23.05 -8.49 -6.55
N ASN A 220 23.54 -7.87 -7.63
CA ASN A 220 24.36 -6.64 -7.57
C ASN A 220 25.54 -6.74 -6.58
N GLY A 221 26.17 -7.91 -6.48
CA GLY A 221 27.29 -8.16 -5.57
C GLY A 221 26.90 -8.46 -4.11
N ASN A 222 25.64 -8.32 -3.74
CA ASN A 222 25.14 -8.63 -2.40
C ASN A 222 24.59 -10.07 -2.35
N LYS A 223 24.89 -10.80 -1.29
CA LYS A 223 24.30 -12.12 -1.06
C LYS A 223 22.81 -11.98 -0.82
N VAL A 224 22.02 -12.86 -1.45
CA VAL A 224 20.58 -12.93 -1.27
C VAL A 224 20.20 -14.24 -0.59
N LYS A 225 19.26 -14.20 0.34
CA LYS A 225 18.77 -15.34 1.12
C LYS A 225 17.27 -15.55 0.99
N THR A 226 16.53 -14.48 0.78
CA THR A 226 15.08 -14.49 0.70
C THR A 226 14.62 -13.90 -0.63
N ALA A 227 13.44 -14.32 -1.09
CA ALA A 227 12.81 -13.73 -2.28
C ALA A 227 12.59 -12.21 -2.13
N LEU A 228 12.50 -11.71 -0.88
CA LEU A 228 12.39 -10.30 -0.58
C LEU A 228 13.68 -9.53 -0.92
N ASP A 229 14.85 -10.13 -0.71
CA ASP A 229 16.15 -9.49 -1.02
C ASP A 229 16.31 -9.14 -2.52
N LEU A 230 15.51 -9.77 -3.40
CA LEU A 230 15.48 -9.48 -4.84
C LEU A 230 14.44 -8.40 -5.21
N ARG A 231 13.63 -7.92 -4.28
CA ARG A 231 12.55 -6.95 -4.52
C ARG A 231 12.90 -5.54 -4.05
N THR A 232 14.08 -5.37 -3.46
CA THR A 232 14.58 -4.08 -2.95
C THR A 232 15.31 -3.25 -4.01
#